data_8cb8ad5ae0ae78a112512a92ab8623b9
#
_entry.id   8cb8ad5ae0ae78a112512a92ab8623b9
#
_cell.length_a   1.000
_cell.length_b   1.000
_cell.length_c   1.000
_cell.angle_alpha   90.00
_cell.angle_beta   90.00
_cell.angle_gamma   90.00
#
_symmetry.space_group_name_H-M   'P 1'
#
loop_
_entity.id
_entity.type
_entity.pdbx_description
1 polymer ?
#
loop_
_entity_poly.entity_id
_entity_poly.type
_entity_poly.pdbx_seq_one_letter_code
_entity_poly.pdbx_strand_id
1 'polypeptide(L)'
;AEGALQVKELIRNCREKLMPAVGITDSGNLFGALEFSVLASEAGIQPIIGAKLCINRNESRVSDVKHANINNDHGSLEPDKIVLIVQNEVGYKNLLDLVSVSFIESNGSEKPQIFLSELENQNEGLIALSGGVSGCVGRLVLDDQIEEAESTLLKFSEIFGDRFYMEIQRHGMDQQRKSESILLDLAYKHNVPIVATNDCYFDIEEMHEAHNILLCIAESNTITNPARRQLTKEHRFKSADEMRQLFSDLPEAIENTLAISQRCSYVPRTMEPILPKYVSENGNNEEIELQKMAENGLKRRLANHQFQFGVGSGGAEQMRNSYFSRLKMELDVITKMGFPGYFLIV
;
A
#
# COMPACT_ATOMS: atom_id res chain seq x y z
N ALA A 1 -4.36 2.12 -12.71
CA ALA A 1 -4.29 0.66 -12.48
C ALA A 1 -3.03 0.13 -13.15
N GLU A 2 -2.22 -0.65 -12.44
CA GLU A 2 -1.01 -1.27 -13.03
C GLU A 2 -1.31 -2.68 -13.57
N GLY A 3 -2.16 -3.44 -12.90
CA GLY A 3 -2.53 -4.81 -13.27
C GLY A 3 -3.92 -4.92 -13.89
N ALA A 4 -4.11 -5.92 -14.76
CA ALA A 4 -5.38 -6.31 -15.34
C ALA A 4 -5.95 -7.57 -14.69
N LEU A 5 -5.17 -8.30 -13.89
CA LEU A 5 -5.61 -9.51 -13.21
C LEU A 5 -6.47 -9.16 -11.99
N GLN A 6 -7.74 -9.53 -12.05
CA GLN A 6 -8.67 -9.29 -10.94
C GLN A 6 -8.50 -10.35 -9.83
N VAL A 7 -8.78 -9.97 -8.56
CA VAL A 7 -8.66 -10.87 -7.40
C VAL A 7 -9.44 -12.17 -7.60
N LYS A 8 -10.67 -12.12 -8.10
CA LYS A 8 -11.48 -13.31 -8.34
C LYS A 8 -10.86 -14.24 -9.40
N GLU A 9 -10.26 -13.68 -10.43
CA GLU A 9 -9.57 -14.47 -11.46
C GLU A 9 -8.28 -15.07 -10.92
N LEU A 10 -7.51 -14.31 -10.14
CA LEU A 10 -6.33 -14.82 -9.44
C LEU A 10 -6.66 -16.05 -8.59
N ILE A 11 -7.71 -15.98 -7.77
CA ILE A 11 -8.13 -17.08 -6.92
C ILE A 11 -8.60 -18.28 -7.73
N ARG A 12 -9.37 -18.05 -8.80
CA ARG A 12 -9.77 -19.11 -9.74
C ARG A 12 -8.56 -19.83 -10.33
N ASN A 13 -7.60 -19.08 -10.83
CA ASN A 13 -6.36 -19.61 -11.43
C ASN A 13 -5.53 -20.42 -10.42
N CYS A 14 -5.43 -19.95 -9.19
CA CYS A 14 -4.74 -20.68 -8.12
C CYS A 14 -5.42 -22.02 -7.85
N ARG A 15 -6.75 -22.07 -7.80
CA ARG A 15 -7.49 -23.33 -7.62
C ARG A 15 -7.28 -24.30 -8.79
N GLU A 16 -7.41 -23.80 -10.03
CA GLU A 16 -7.23 -24.62 -11.25
C GLU A 16 -5.79 -25.17 -11.37
N LYS A 17 -4.80 -24.38 -10.92
CA LYS A 17 -3.38 -24.75 -10.93
C LYS A 17 -2.90 -25.41 -9.62
N LEU A 18 -3.83 -25.74 -8.70
CA LEU A 18 -3.59 -26.44 -7.42
C LEU A 18 -2.52 -25.72 -6.55
N MET A 19 -2.52 -24.40 -6.56
CA MET A 19 -1.62 -23.59 -5.73
C MET A 19 -2.15 -23.49 -4.29
N PRO A 20 -1.38 -23.86 -3.26
CA PRO A 20 -1.83 -23.83 -1.88
C PRO A 20 -1.84 -22.43 -1.26
N ALA A 21 -1.04 -21.52 -1.81
CA ALA A 21 -0.86 -20.15 -1.33
C ALA A 21 -0.61 -19.20 -2.50
N VAL A 22 -0.94 -17.94 -2.31
CA VAL A 22 -0.61 -16.87 -3.27
C VAL A 22 -0.44 -15.55 -2.55
N GLY A 23 0.50 -14.71 -3.02
CA GLY A 23 0.78 -13.39 -2.48
C GLY A 23 0.24 -12.28 -3.38
N ILE A 24 -0.20 -11.18 -2.75
CA ILE A 24 -0.38 -9.90 -3.44
C ILE A 24 0.59 -8.87 -2.86
N THR A 25 1.18 -8.06 -3.74
CA THR A 25 2.13 -6.99 -3.37
C THR A 25 1.85 -5.76 -4.21
N ASP A 26 0.70 -5.15 -3.98
CA ASP A 26 0.29 -3.94 -4.69
C ASP A 26 1.26 -2.79 -4.45
N SER A 27 1.41 -1.91 -5.45
CA SER A 27 2.35 -0.78 -5.39
C SER A 27 1.81 0.33 -4.49
N GLY A 28 2.47 0.56 -3.35
CA GLY A 28 2.19 1.67 -2.44
C GLY A 28 0.84 1.63 -1.74
N ASN A 29 0.16 0.48 -1.68
CA ASN A 29 -1.13 0.38 -1.00
C ASN A 29 -1.47 -1.06 -0.58
N LEU A 30 -2.53 -1.19 0.25
CA LEU A 30 -3.10 -2.45 0.73
C LEU A 30 -4.61 -2.52 0.47
N PHE A 31 -5.12 -1.81 -0.54
CA PHE A 31 -6.56 -1.69 -0.77
C PHE A 31 -7.23 -3.03 -1.08
N GLY A 32 -6.54 -3.91 -1.79
CA GLY A 32 -7.03 -5.25 -2.12
C GLY A 32 -6.88 -6.30 -1.01
N ALA A 33 -6.13 -6.01 0.06
CA ALA A 33 -5.69 -7.02 1.03
C ALA A 33 -6.83 -7.75 1.73
N LEU A 34 -7.89 -7.05 2.16
CA LEU A 34 -9.03 -7.65 2.84
C LEU A 34 -9.87 -8.52 1.89
N GLU A 35 -10.29 -7.99 0.74
CA GLU A 35 -11.07 -8.74 -0.25
C GLU A 35 -10.33 -9.99 -0.72
N PHE A 36 -9.05 -9.83 -1.04
CA PHE A 36 -8.18 -10.93 -1.43
C PHE A 36 -8.11 -12.01 -0.35
N SER A 37 -7.89 -11.62 0.90
CA SER A 37 -7.74 -12.57 2.02
C SER A 37 -9.02 -13.35 2.29
N VAL A 38 -10.18 -12.70 2.22
CA VAL A 38 -11.48 -13.35 2.39
C VAL A 38 -11.69 -14.37 1.27
N LEU A 39 -11.57 -13.95 0.01
CA LEU A 39 -11.80 -14.82 -1.15
C LEU A 39 -10.81 -15.99 -1.22
N ALA A 40 -9.52 -15.75 -0.89
CA ALA A 40 -8.52 -16.81 -0.86
C ALA A 40 -8.84 -17.84 0.23
N SER A 41 -9.16 -17.38 1.45
CA SER A 41 -9.49 -18.25 2.58
C SER A 41 -10.74 -19.09 2.30
N GLU A 42 -11.78 -18.50 1.73
CA GLU A 42 -13.02 -19.23 1.30
C GLU A 42 -12.72 -20.29 0.24
N ALA A 43 -11.72 -20.05 -0.60
CA ALA A 43 -11.29 -20.99 -1.63
C ALA A 43 -10.31 -22.07 -1.11
N GLY A 44 -9.92 -22.03 0.16
CA GLY A 44 -8.93 -22.93 0.75
C GLY A 44 -7.49 -22.63 0.33
N ILE A 45 -7.21 -21.40 -0.11
CA ILE A 45 -5.89 -20.91 -0.51
C ILE A 45 -5.37 -19.98 0.59
N GLN A 46 -4.12 -20.15 1.00
CA GLN A 46 -3.48 -19.28 1.98
C GLN A 46 -3.18 -17.90 1.35
N PRO A 47 -3.78 -16.81 1.86
CA PRO A 47 -3.43 -15.47 1.42
C PRO A 47 -2.11 -15.02 2.03
N ILE A 48 -1.24 -14.43 1.22
CA ILE A 48 -0.01 -13.78 1.65
C ILE A 48 -0.11 -12.32 1.27
N ILE A 49 -0.01 -11.43 2.27
CA ILE A 49 -0.20 -9.99 2.09
C ILE A 49 1.15 -9.31 2.10
N GLY A 50 1.34 -8.40 1.19
CA GLY A 50 2.49 -7.52 1.13
C GLY A 50 2.21 -6.26 0.36
N ALA A 51 3.23 -5.43 0.22
CA ALA A 51 3.21 -4.26 -0.64
C ALA A 51 4.60 -4.03 -1.26
N LYS A 52 4.60 -3.49 -2.47
CA LYS A 52 5.80 -2.98 -3.13
C LYS A 52 5.90 -1.49 -2.84
N LEU A 53 6.89 -1.06 -2.06
CA LEU A 53 7.09 0.34 -1.70
C LEU A 53 8.26 0.94 -2.46
N CYS A 54 8.18 2.24 -2.74
CA CYS A 54 9.33 3.01 -3.15
C CYS A 54 10.19 3.32 -1.92
N ILE A 55 11.50 3.19 -2.05
CA ILE A 55 12.46 3.44 -0.98
C ILE A 55 13.56 4.39 -1.43
N ASN A 56 13.94 5.31 -0.56
CA ASN A 56 15.08 6.16 -0.73
C ASN A 56 16.28 5.58 0.04
N ARG A 57 17.43 5.44 -0.63
CA ARG A 57 18.66 4.92 -0.03
C ARG A 57 19.27 5.82 1.03
N ASN A 58 18.88 7.11 1.08
CA ASN A 58 19.32 8.02 2.13
C ASN A 58 18.83 7.56 3.50
N GLU A 59 19.62 7.81 4.54
CA GLU A 59 19.32 7.29 5.87
C GLU A 59 18.08 7.91 6.50
N SER A 60 17.78 9.19 6.19
CA SER A 60 16.63 9.88 6.79
C SER A 60 16.13 11.02 5.91
N ARG A 61 14.90 11.46 6.20
CA ARG A 61 14.36 12.72 5.70
C ARG A 61 15.10 13.86 6.36
N VAL A 62 16.07 14.45 5.67
CA VAL A 62 16.80 15.62 6.20
C VAL A 62 15.90 16.84 6.06
N SER A 63 15.38 17.32 7.19
CA SER A 63 14.60 18.57 7.27
C SER A 63 15.38 19.84 6.98
N ASP A 64 16.71 19.77 6.77
CA ASP A 64 17.63 20.89 6.68
C ASP A 64 18.55 20.87 5.44
N VAL A 65 18.03 20.57 4.25
CA VAL A 65 18.79 20.90 3.03
C VAL A 65 18.17 22.13 2.35
N LYS A 66 18.33 23.27 3.01
CA LYS A 66 18.52 24.53 2.31
C LYS A 66 19.90 24.42 1.61
N HIS A 67 19.88 24.34 0.27
CA HIS A 67 21.04 24.40 -0.61
C HIS A 67 21.90 23.11 -0.75
N ALA A 68 21.33 22.07 -1.32
CA ALA A 68 22.09 21.29 -2.29
C ALA A 68 21.65 21.72 -3.69
N ASN A 69 22.44 22.53 -4.34
CA ASN A 69 22.41 22.69 -5.78
C ASN A 69 22.84 21.34 -6.39
N ILE A 70 21.90 20.41 -6.45
CA ILE A 70 22.06 19.26 -7.32
C ILE A 70 21.58 19.75 -8.68
N ASN A 71 22.54 20.04 -9.55
CA ASN A 71 22.31 20.10 -10.98
C ASN A 71 21.88 18.69 -11.42
N ASN A 72 20.62 18.33 -11.16
CA ASN A 72 20.01 17.13 -11.68
C ASN A 72 19.55 17.41 -13.12
N ASP A 73 20.51 17.36 -14.02
CA ASP A 73 20.27 17.33 -15.48
C ASP A 73 19.99 15.88 -15.96
N HIS A 74 19.63 14.98 -15.03
CA HIS A 74 19.12 13.65 -15.34
C HIS A 74 17.65 13.59 -14.95
N GLY A 75 16.81 13.37 -15.95
CA GLY A 75 15.37 13.22 -15.79
C GLY A 75 15.02 12.36 -14.57
N SER A 76 13.96 12.73 -13.85
CA SER A 76 13.49 12.13 -12.59
C SER A 76 13.68 10.61 -12.59
N LEU A 77 14.76 10.13 -11.97
CA LEU A 77 15.01 8.70 -11.80
C LEU A 77 13.85 8.11 -10.97
N GLU A 78 13.25 7.05 -11.48
CA GLU A 78 12.27 6.28 -10.70
C GLU A 78 12.89 5.86 -9.36
N PRO A 79 12.19 6.01 -8.23
CA PRO A 79 12.71 5.57 -6.93
C PRO A 79 12.94 4.06 -6.92
N ASP A 80 13.87 3.62 -6.10
CA ASP A 80 14.11 2.19 -5.87
C ASP A 80 12.89 1.53 -5.23
N LYS A 81 12.79 0.21 -5.35
CA LYS A 81 11.66 -0.56 -4.84
C LYS A 81 12.11 -1.62 -3.84
N ILE A 82 11.27 -1.87 -2.87
CA ILE A 82 11.38 -2.99 -1.94
C ILE A 82 10.02 -3.68 -1.84
N VAL A 83 10.01 -5.00 -1.72
CA VAL A 83 8.78 -5.76 -1.48
C VAL A 83 8.76 -6.20 -0.03
N LEU A 84 7.71 -5.83 0.69
CA LEU A 84 7.52 -6.20 2.09
C LEU A 84 6.34 -7.15 2.22
N ILE A 85 6.54 -8.28 2.88
CA ILE A 85 5.55 -9.34 3.06
C ILE A 85 5.25 -9.49 4.55
N VAL A 86 3.98 -9.59 4.89
CA VAL A 86 3.49 -9.68 6.27
C VAL A 86 3.60 -11.11 6.79
N GLN A 87 4.28 -11.30 7.93
CA GLN A 87 4.32 -12.58 8.64
C GLN A 87 3.20 -12.72 9.66
N ASN A 88 2.90 -11.64 10.40
CA ASN A 88 2.00 -11.63 11.54
C ASN A 88 1.31 -10.28 11.72
N GLU A 89 0.51 -10.12 12.78
CA GLU A 89 -0.23 -8.89 13.05
C GLU A 89 0.67 -7.66 13.26
N VAL A 90 1.84 -7.84 13.90
CA VAL A 90 2.80 -6.75 14.11
C VAL A 90 3.32 -6.26 12.77
N GLY A 91 3.72 -7.19 11.88
CA GLY A 91 4.16 -6.84 10.53
C GLY A 91 3.07 -6.16 9.70
N TYR A 92 1.80 -6.54 9.85
CA TYR A 92 0.71 -5.86 9.18
C TYR A 92 0.54 -4.41 9.63
N LYS A 93 0.61 -4.15 10.95
CA LYS A 93 0.58 -2.79 11.50
C LYS A 93 1.76 -1.96 11.03
N ASN A 94 2.98 -2.52 11.09
CA ASN A 94 4.18 -1.86 10.58
C ASN A 94 4.07 -1.52 9.09
N LEU A 95 3.52 -2.43 8.28
CA LEU A 95 3.32 -2.18 6.85
C LEU A 95 2.29 -1.08 6.59
N LEU A 96 1.19 -1.04 7.35
CA LEU A 96 0.19 0.05 7.28
C LEU A 96 0.83 1.41 7.61
N ASP A 97 1.66 1.46 8.64
CA ASP A 97 2.37 2.67 9.06
C ASP A 97 3.37 3.12 7.99
N LEU A 98 4.19 2.21 7.44
CA LEU A 98 5.13 2.50 6.36
C LEU A 98 4.42 3.04 5.11
N VAL A 99 3.31 2.40 4.70
CA VAL A 99 2.49 2.90 3.59
C VAL A 99 1.98 4.30 3.90
N SER A 100 1.42 4.53 5.09
CA SER A 100 0.86 5.83 5.48
C SER A 100 1.91 6.93 5.51
N VAL A 101 3.07 6.67 6.13
CA VAL A 101 4.19 7.62 6.21
C VAL A 101 4.69 8.00 4.82
N SER A 102 4.77 7.04 3.90
CA SER A 102 5.22 7.31 2.52
C SER A 102 4.37 8.38 1.81
N PHE A 103 3.07 8.45 2.09
CA PHE A 103 2.15 9.44 1.51
C PHE A 103 2.06 10.74 2.33
N ILE A 104 1.94 10.62 3.66
CA ILE A 104 1.72 11.78 4.54
C ILE A 104 2.93 12.71 4.52
N GLU A 105 4.12 12.14 4.49
CA GLU A 105 5.35 12.90 4.53
C GLU A 105 5.99 13.15 3.15
N SER A 106 5.32 12.77 2.06
CA SER A 106 5.75 13.16 0.72
C SER A 106 5.45 14.65 0.47
N ASN A 107 6.40 15.36 -0.15
CA ASN A 107 6.25 16.79 -0.47
C ASN A 107 5.33 17.05 -1.70
N GLY A 108 4.37 16.21 -1.98
CA GLY A 108 3.35 16.38 -3.02
C GLY A 108 3.84 16.42 -4.48
N SER A 109 5.12 16.71 -4.71
CA SER A 109 5.77 16.73 -6.04
C SER A 109 6.60 15.47 -6.30
N GLU A 110 6.86 14.66 -5.27
CA GLU A 110 7.65 13.44 -5.35
C GLU A 110 6.76 12.20 -5.24
N LYS A 111 7.21 11.09 -5.82
CA LYS A 111 6.53 9.80 -5.62
C LYS A 111 6.60 9.42 -4.15
N PRO A 112 5.47 8.93 -3.56
CA PRO A 112 5.47 8.44 -2.18
C PRO A 112 6.56 7.40 -1.97
N GLN A 113 7.43 7.61 -0.97
CA GLN A 113 8.57 6.73 -0.69
C GLN A 113 8.85 6.70 0.82
N ILE A 114 9.43 5.61 1.27
CA ILE A 114 9.96 5.44 2.62
C ILE A 114 11.48 5.66 2.63
N PHE A 115 12.03 5.91 3.81
CA PHE A 115 13.46 6.02 4.03
C PHE A 115 13.99 4.81 4.81
N LEU A 116 15.30 4.59 4.73
CA LEU A 116 15.92 3.44 5.38
C LEU A 116 15.68 3.44 6.91
N SER A 117 15.76 4.62 7.56
CA SER A 117 15.50 4.78 8.99
C SER A 117 14.06 4.40 9.41
N GLU A 118 13.06 4.63 8.53
CA GLU A 118 11.68 4.23 8.81
C GLU A 118 11.57 2.71 8.77
N LEU A 119 12.27 2.08 7.84
CA LEU A 119 12.32 0.63 7.72
C LEU A 119 13.05 -0.04 8.89
N GLU A 120 14.15 0.57 9.39
CA GLU A 120 14.87 0.11 10.59
C GLU A 120 13.96 0.08 11.82
N ASN A 121 13.08 1.06 11.96
CA ASN A 121 12.17 1.19 13.10
C ASN A 121 10.91 0.31 12.99
N GLN A 122 10.50 -0.08 11.77
CA GLN A 122 9.21 -0.73 11.51
C GLN A 122 9.36 -2.03 10.69
N ASN A 123 10.43 -2.81 10.92
CA ASN A 123 10.69 -4.06 10.18
C ASN A 123 10.17 -5.32 10.89
N GLU A 124 9.77 -5.26 12.15
CA GLU A 124 9.32 -6.43 12.90
C GLU A 124 8.10 -7.07 12.26
N GLY A 125 8.10 -8.40 12.15
CA GLY A 125 7.01 -9.17 11.52
C GLY A 125 6.88 -8.99 10.01
N LEU A 126 7.90 -8.39 9.35
CA LEU A 126 7.98 -8.27 7.90
C LEU A 126 9.12 -9.12 7.35
N ILE A 127 8.88 -9.72 6.18
CA ILE A 127 9.90 -10.28 5.30
C ILE A 127 10.13 -9.25 4.18
N ALA A 128 11.39 -9.01 3.83
CA ALA A 128 11.76 -8.13 2.74
C ALA A 128 12.35 -8.90 1.56
N LEU A 129 11.89 -8.59 0.34
CA LEU A 129 12.52 -9.02 -0.90
C LEU A 129 13.20 -7.82 -1.54
N SER A 130 14.37 -8.05 -2.15
CA SER A 130 15.25 -6.98 -2.63
C SER A 130 14.67 -6.10 -3.75
N GLY A 131 13.53 -6.43 -4.33
CA GLY A 131 12.88 -5.65 -5.41
C GLY A 131 13.42 -5.95 -6.81
N GLY A 132 14.18 -7.03 -6.99
CA GLY A 132 14.77 -7.42 -8.25
C GLY A 132 15.62 -6.31 -8.89
N VAL A 133 15.53 -6.15 -10.21
CA VAL A 133 16.25 -5.09 -10.95
C VAL A 133 15.79 -3.66 -10.65
N SER A 134 14.60 -3.50 -10.06
CA SER A 134 14.07 -2.20 -9.67
C SER A 134 14.38 -1.85 -8.21
N GLY A 135 14.96 -2.77 -7.46
CA GLY A 135 15.37 -2.55 -6.06
C GLY A 135 16.71 -1.86 -5.94
N CYS A 136 17.05 -1.43 -4.71
CA CYS A 136 18.27 -0.71 -4.42
C CYS A 136 19.52 -1.47 -4.91
N VAL A 137 19.63 -2.75 -4.57
CA VAL A 137 20.78 -3.57 -4.93
C VAL A 137 20.84 -3.80 -6.46
N GLY A 138 19.69 -4.15 -7.07
CA GLY A 138 19.63 -4.42 -8.51
C GLY A 138 19.98 -3.22 -9.36
N ARG A 139 19.56 -2.02 -8.98
CA ARG A 139 19.91 -0.79 -9.70
C ARG A 139 21.39 -0.45 -9.59
N LEU A 140 21.96 -0.56 -8.39
CA LEU A 140 23.39 -0.33 -8.19
C LEU A 140 24.24 -1.29 -9.05
N VAL A 141 23.82 -2.54 -9.16
CA VAL A 141 24.45 -3.52 -10.03
C VAL A 141 24.33 -3.11 -11.51
N LEU A 142 23.17 -2.63 -11.96
CA LEU A 142 22.98 -2.15 -13.33
C LEU A 142 23.77 -0.88 -13.64
N ASP A 143 24.02 -0.05 -12.64
CA ASP A 143 24.83 1.17 -12.73
C ASP A 143 26.34 0.89 -12.52
N ASP A 144 26.74 -0.39 -12.47
CA ASP A 144 28.13 -0.86 -12.27
C ASP A 144 28.77 -0.43 -10.92
N GLN A 145 27.91 -0.15 -9.91
CA GLN A 145 28.30 0.27 -8.56
C GLN A 145 28.31 -0.92 -7.60
N ILE A 146 29.15 -1.90 -7.84
CA ILE A 146 29.11 -3.21 -7.17
C ILE A 146 29.44 -3.12 -5.68
N GLU A 147 30.42 -2.29 -5.28
CA GLU A 147 30.79 -2.09 -3.87
C GLU A 147 29.65 -1.47 -3.06
N GLU A 148 28.92 -0.52 -3.65
CA GLU A 148 27.76 0.10 -3.02
C GLU A 148 26.55 -0.86 -2.99
N ALA A 149 26.39 -1.67 -4.03
CA ALA A 149 25.39 -2.74 -4.05
C ALA A 149 25.63 -3.75 -2.90
N GLU A 150 26.88 -4.16 -2.70
CA GLU A 150 27.27 -5.04 -1.60
C GLU A 150 27.01 -4.41 -0.23
N SER A 151 27.42 -3.14 -0.03
CA SER A 151 27.16 -2.41 1.21
C SER A 151 25.66 -2.27 1.51
N THR A 152 24.85 -1.99 0.48
CA THR A 152 23.40 -1.88 0.59
C THR A 152 22.76 -3.23 0.94
N LEU A 153 23.23 -4.33 0.32
CA LEU A 153 22.79 -5.70 0.66
C LEU A 153 23.04 -5.99 2.14
N LEU A 154 24.23 -5.66 2.64
CA LEU A 154 24.59 -5.90 4.05
C LEU A 154 23.72 -5.09 5.01
N LYS A 155 23.40 -3.83 4.69
CA LYS A 155 22.44 -3.02 5.48
C LYS A 155 21.07 -3.68 5.57
N PHE A 156 20.49 -4.15 4.46
CA PHE A 156 19.22 -4.86 4.51
C PHE A 156 19.30 -6.17 5.28
N SER A 157 20.41 -6.89 5.15
CA SER A 157 20.65 -8.12 5.93
C SER A 157 20.77 -7.84 7.43
N GLU A 158 21.32 -6.71 7.84
CA GLU A 158 21.37 -6.28 9.24
C GLU A 158 19.96 -5.93 9.77
N ILE A 159 19.15 -5.20 9.00
CA ILE A 159 17.79 -4.79 9.40
C ILE A 159 16.85 -6.00 9.53
N PHE A 160 16.88 -6.91 8.58
CA PHE A 160 15.90 -8.01 8.50
C PHE A 160 16.43 -9.36 9.01
N GLY A 161 17.75 -9.54 9.13
CA GLY A 161 18.34 -10.82 9.47
C GLY A 161 17.93 -11.93 8.50
N ASP A 162 17.40 -13.04 9.03
CA ASP A 162 16.90 -14.19 8.26
C ASP A 162 15.58 -13.95 7.49
N ARG A 163 15.07 -12.73 7.56
CA ARG A 163 13.84 -12.27 6.87
C ARG A 163 14.13 -11.46 5.61
N PHE A 164 15.39 -11.34 5.18
CA PHE A 164 15.78 -10.71 3.94
C PHE A 164 16.06 -11.76 2.86
N TYR A 165 15.53 -11.56 1.64
CA TYR A 165 15.73 -12.43 0.50
C TYR A 165 16.16 -11.63 -0.72
N MET A 166 17.18 -12.13 -1.44
CA MET A 166 17.52 -11.64 -2.76
C MET A 166 16.49 -12.14 -3.76
N GLU A 167 15.74 -11.23 -4.35
CA GLU A 167 14.67 -11.52 -5.31
C GLU A 167 15.23 -11.67 -6.72
N ILE A 168 14.97 -12.81 -7.35
CA ILE A 168 15.35 -13.10 -8.73
C ILE A 168 14.08 -13.23 -9.58
N GLN A 169 14.08 -12.51 -10.72
CA GLN A 169 12.95 -12.47 -11.65
C GLN A 169 13.42 -12.74 -13.07
N ARG A 170 12.66 -13.54 -13.81
CA ARG A 170 12.98 -13.95 -15.19
C ARG A 170 11.80 -13.68 -16.14
N HIS A 171 11.64 -12.42 -16.55
CA HIS A 171 10.62 -12.01 -17.54
C HIS A 171 11.22 -11.80 -18.95
N GLY A 172 12.46 -12.27 -19.19
CA GLY A 172 13.14 -12.10 -20.47
C GLY A 172 13.67 -10.69 -20.75
N MET A 173 13.73 -9.83 -19.71
CA MET A 173 14.27 -8.47 -19.82
C MET A 173 15.81 -8.47 -19.83
N ASP A 174 16.42 -7.61 -20.65
CA ASP A 174 17.88 -7.51 -20.74
C ASP A 174 18.53 -7.10 -19.41
N GLN A 175 17.88 -6.22 -18.66
CA GLN A 175 18.35 -5.79 -17.34
C GLN A 175 18.44 -6.97 -16.35
N GLN A 176 17.46 -7.87 -16.35
CA GLN A 176 17.47 -9.06 -15.51
C GLN A 176 18.63 -9.98 -15.88
N ARG A 177 18.83 -10.22 -17.20
CA ARG A 177 19.95 -11.06 -17.69
C ARG A 177 21.32 -10.50 -17.33
N LYS A 178 21.48 -9.17 -17.37
CA LYS A 178 22.77 -8.51 -17.06
C LYS A 178 23.11 -8.54 -15.59
N SER A 179 22.10 -8.41 -14.71
CA SER A 179 22.32 -8.29 -13.26
C SER A 179 22.32 -9.63 -12.53
N GLU A 180 21.63 -10.66 -13.06
CA GLU A 180 21.36 -11.91 -12.33
C GLU A 180 22.62 -12.59 -11.78
N SER A 181 23.65 -12.75 -12.60
CA SER A 181 24.90 -13.41 -12.15
C SER A 181 25.56 -12.67 -10.98
N ILE A 182 25.59 -11.35 -11.04
CA ILE A 182 26.20 -10.53 -9.98
C ILE A 182 25.35 -10.56 -8.71
N LEU A 183 24.02 -10.51 -8.85
CA LEU A 183 23.09 -10.62 -7.71
C LEU A 183 23.23 -11.99 -7.01
N LEU A 184 23.38 -13.07 -7.78
CA LEU A 184 23.62 -14.41 -7.24
C LEU A 184 24.97 -14.51 -6.54
N ASP A 185 26.05 -13.99 -7.14
CA ASP A 185 27.38 -13.97 -6.54
C ASP A 185 27.38 -13.22 -5.18
N LEU A 186 26.70 -12.06 -5.13
CA LEU A 186 26.55 -11.29 -3.88
C LEU A 186 25.72 -12.05 -2.85
N ALA A 187 24.61 -12.66 -3.25
CA ALA A 187 23.76 -13.42 -2.35
C ALA A 187 24.49 -14.62 -1.74
N TYR A 188 25.19 -15.40 -2.56
CA TYR A 188 25.97 -16.58 -2.08
C TYR A 188 27.17 -16.14 -1.22
N LYS A 189 27.89 -15.08 -1.62
CA LYS A 189 29.02 -14.54 -0.84
C LYS A 189 28.63 -14.20 0.60
N HIS A 190 27.43 -13.66 0.79
CA HIS A 190 26.94 -13.19 2.09
C HIS A 190 25.89 -14.11 2.74
N ASN A 191 25.69 -15.31 2.19
CA ASN A 191 24.68 -16.26 2.67
C ASN A 191 23.26 -15.65 2.76
N VAL A 192 22.90 -14.77 1.85
CA VAL A 192 21.54 -14.22 1.73
C VAL A 192 20.71 -15.20 0.90
N PRO A 193 19.57 -15.72 1.42
CA PRO A 193 18.73 -16.63 0.66
C PRO A 193 18.15 -15.93 -0.58
N ILE A 194 18.08 -16.65 -1.68
CA ILE A 194 17.46 -16.20 -2.93
C ILE A 194 16.01 -16.66 -3.00
N VAL A 195 15.14 -15.89 -3.67
CA VAL A 195 13.75 -16.27 -3.93
C VAL A 195 13.35 -15.93 -5.36
N ALA A 196 12.69 -16.89 -6.03
CA ALA A 196 12.12 -16.69 -7.35
C ALA A 196 10.73 -16.05 -7.24
N THR A 197 10.52 -14.92 -7.92
CA THR A 197 9.20 -14.28 -7.97
C THR A 197 8.75 -14.05 -9.40
N ASN A 198 7.44 -13.94 -9.58
CA ASN A 198 6.81 -13.57 -10.83
C ASN A 198 5.95 -12.32 -10.63
N ASP A 199 6.46 -11.18 -11.05
CA ASP A 199 5.72 -9.91 -11.04
C ASP A 199 4.66 -9.95 -12.15
N CYS A 200 3.48 -10.49 -11.85
CA CYS A 200 2.45 -10.75 -12.84
C CYS A 200 1.38 -9.65 -12.86
N TYR A 201 1.00 -9.24 -14.07
CA TYR A 201 0.04 -8.16 -14.31
C TYR A 201 -1.21 -8.61 -15.06
N PHE A 202 -1.18 -9.75 -15.72
CA PHE A 202 -2.30 -10.31 -16.49
C PHE A 202 -2.27 -11.84 -16.46
N ASP A 203 -3.39 -12.45 -16.85
CA ASP A 203 -3.61 -13.89 -16.73
C ASP A 203 -2.85 -14.71 -17.78
N ILE A 204 -3.10 -14.44 -19.05
CA ILE A 204 -2.63 -15.21 -20.20
C ILE A 204 -1.84 -14.34 -21.17
N GLU A 205 -1.01 -14.97 -22.00
CA GLU A 205 -0.12 -14.28 -22.94
C GLU A 205 -0.88 -13.36 -23.90
N GLU A 206 -2.07 -13.77 -24.35
CA GLU A 206 -2.91 -13.03 -25.27
C GLU A 206 -3.37 -11.69 -24.72
N MET A 207 -3.40 -11.52 -23.40
CA MET A 207 -3.75 -10.26 -22.77
C MET A 207 -2.63 -9.21 -22.78
N HIS A 208 -1.42 -9.58 -23.19
CA HIS A 208 -0.27 -8.70 -23.18
C HIS A 208 -0.50 -7.40 -23.97
N GLU A 209 -1.12 -7.47 -25.15
CA GLU A 209 -1.38 -6.29 -25.98
C GLU A 209 -2.44 -5.38 -25.33
N ALA A 210 -3.52 -5.96 -24.85
CA ALA A 210 -4.56 -5.24 -24.11
C ALA A 210 -4.02 -4.56 -22.86
N HIS A 211 -3.13 -5.26 -22.11
CA HIS A 211 -2.48 -4.70 -20.94
C HIS A 211 -1.54 -3.52 -21.28
N ASN A 212 -0.81 -3.60 -22.39
CA ASN A 212 0.02 -2.47 -22.87
C ASN A 212 -0.84 -1.22 -23.15
N ILE A 213 -2.05 -1.40 -23.70
CA ILE A 213 -2.99 -0.29 -23.91
C ILE A 213 -3.47 0.27 -22.55
N LEU A 214 -3.77 -0.60 -21.59
CA LEU A 214 -4.15 -0.20 -20.23
C LEU A 214 -3.07 0.67 -19.57
N LEU A 215 -1.81 0.28 -19.67
CA LEU A 215 -0.67 1.07 -19.17
C LEU A 215 -0.58 2.44 -19.87
N CYS A 216 -0.76 2.50 -21.18
CA CYS A 216 -0.78 3.77 -21.91
C CYS A 216 -1.90 4.71 -21.40
N ILE A 217 -3.08 4.18 -21.13
CA ILE A 217 -4.19 4.95 -20.56
C ILE A 217 -3.84 5.45 -19.15
N ALA A 218 -3.30 4.57 -18.30
CA ALA A 218 -2.96 4.89 -16.91
C ALA A 218 -1.86 5.97 -16.80
N GLU A 219 -0.90 5.94 -17.71
CA GLU A 219 0.25 6.85 -17.74
C GLU A 219 0.05 8.07 -18.67
N SER A 220 -1.15 8.25 -19.21
CA SER A 220 -1.46 9.31 -20.20
C SER A 220 -0.47 9.32 -21.38
N ASN A 221 -0.10 8.13 -21.86
CA ASN A 221 0.89 7.90 -22.89
C ASN A 221 0.24 7.33 -24.16
N THR A 222 1.00 7.23 -25.26
CA THR A 222 0.55 6.65 -26.52
C THR A 222 1.30 5.36 -26.84
N ILE A 223 0.63 4.44 -27.54
CA ILE A 223 1.23 3.16 -27.91
C ILE A 223 2.41 3.30 -28.88
N THR A 224 2.46 4.40 -29.60
CA THR A 224 3.54 4.73 -30.56
C THR A 224 4.78 5.32 -29.90
N ASN A 225 4.70 5.74 -28.62
CA ASN A 225 5.85 6.26 -27.90
C ASN A 225 6.83 5.13 -27.55
N PRO A 226 8.07 5.10 -28.09
CA PRO A 226 9.04 4.06 -27.80
C PRO A 226 9.57 4.09 -26.35
N ALA A 227 9.52 5.25 -25.70
CA ALA A 227 9.97 5.45 -24.31
C ALA A 227 8.90 5.07 -23.26
N ARG A 228 7.72 4.62 -23.69
CA ARG A 228 6.69 4.16 -22.74
C ARG A 228 7.15 2.92 -21.95
N ARG A 229 6.62 2.73 -20.76
CA ARG A 229 6.78 1.47 -20.02
C ARG A 229 6.28 0.30 -20.87
N GLN A 230 7.10 -0.71 -20.99
CA GLN A 230 6.77 -1.93 -21.72
C GLN A 230 7.02 -3.14 -20.85
N LEU A 231 6.04 -4.03 -20.80
CA LEU A 231 6.16 -5.34 -20.17
C LEU A 231 6.34 -6.40 -21.27
N THR A 232 6.91 -7.52 -20.90
CA THR A 232 7.01 -8.68 -21.78
C THR A 232 5.78 -9.58 -21.59
N LYS A 233 5.57 -10.54 -22.49
CA LYS A 233 4.54 -11.58 -22.36
C LYS A 233 4.74 -12.46 -21.14
N GLU A 234 5.97 -12.49 -20.59
CA GLU A 234 6.33 -13.26 -19.41
C GLU A 234 5.82 -12.68 -18.07
N HIS A 235 5.20 -11.49 -18.10
CA HIS A 235 4.51 -10.93 -16.93
C HIS A 235 3.08 -11.49 -16.75
N ARG A 236 2.78 -12.60 -17.37
CA ARG A 236 1.56 -13.38 -17.18
C ARG A 236 1.63 -14.23 -15.91
N PHE A 237 0.46 -14.66 -15.44
CA PHE A 237 0.36 -15.59 -14.33
C PHE A 237 0.86 -16.99 -14.72
N LYS A 238 1.95 -17.45 -14.10
CA LYS A 238 2.58 -18.74 -14.36
C LYS A 238 2.14 -19.81 -13.36
N SER A 239 2.09 -21.06 -13.79
CA SER A 239 1.89 -22.21 -12.91
C SER A 239 3.16 -22.53 -12.11
N ALA A 240 3.01 -23.34 -11.04
CA ALA A 240 4.14 -23.81 -10.25
C ALA A 240 5.16 -24.62 -11.12
N ASP A 241 4.68 -25.41 -12.07
CA ASP A 241 5.54 -26.19 -12.94
C ASP A 241 6.31 -25.32 -13.93
N GLU A 242 5.67 -24.29 -14.49
CA GLU A 242 6.34 -23.29 -15.32
C GLU A 242 7.43 -22.55 -14.55
N MET A 243 7.17 -22.16 -13.30
CA MET A 243 8.18 -21.52 -12.46
C MET A 243 9.32 -22.49 -12.11
N ARG A 244 9.04 -23.74 -11.76
CA ARG A 244 10.07 -24.75 -11.52
C ARG A 244 10.95 -25.00 -12.76
N GLN A 245 10.34 -25.02 -13.95
CA GLN A 245 11.11 -25.17 -15.20
C GLN A 245 11.96 -23.93 -15.47
N LEU A 246 11.41 -22.73 -15.27
CA LEU A 246 12.10 -21.46 -15.49
C LEU A 246 13.32 -21.27 -14.57
N PHE A 247 13.26 -21.80 -13.34
CA PHE A 247 14.30 -21.74 -12.32
C PHE A 247 14.90 -23.12 -12.03
N SER A 248 14.95 -24.02 -13.02
CA SER A 248 15.48 -25.39 -12.82
C SER A 248 16.96 -25.45 -12.44
N ASP A 249 17.71 -24.39 -12.71
CA ASP A 249 19.10 -24.16 -12.32
C ASP A 249 19.25 -23.56 -10.91
N LEU A 250 18.17 -23.06 -10.29
CA LEU A 250 18.13 -22.42 -8.97
C LEU A 250 16.99 -23.02 -8.12
N PRO A 251 16.99 -24.31 -7.81
CA PRO A 251 15.88 -24.97 -7.10
C PRO A 251 15.61 -24.36 -5.73
N GLU A 252 16.64 -23.92 -5.01
CA GLU A 252 16.52 -23.26 -3.71
C GLU A 252 15.72 -21.96 -3.77
N ALA A 253 15.75 -21.24 -4.91
CA ALA A 253 14.93 -20.03 -5.08
C ALA A 253 13.44 -20.36 -5.12
N ILE A 254 13.08 -21.53 -5.66
CA ILE A 254 11.69 -22.03 -5.65
C ILE A 254 11.31 -22.59 -4.26
N GLU A 255 12.21 -23.34 -3.60
CA GLU A 255 11.97 -23.87 -2.25
C GLU A 255 11.73 -22.73 -1.25
N ASN A 256 12.45 -21.64 -1.37
CA ASN A 256 12.27 -20.47 -0.52
C ASN A 256 10.91 -19.79 -0.69
N THR A 257 10.21 -19.94 -1.81
CA THR A 257 8.81 -19.47 -1.92
C THR A 257 7.90 -20.19 -0.95
N LEU A 258 8.11 -21.50 -0.77
CA LEU A 258 7.37 -22.30 0.18
C LEU A 258 7.76 -21.96 1.63
N ALA A 259 9.06 -21.80 1.90
CA ALA A 259 9.55 -21.35 3.22
C ALA A 259 8.95 -20.01 3.63
N ILE A 260 8.87 -19.02 2.72
CA ILE A 260 8.21 -17.74 2.96
C ILE A 260 6.73 -17.95 3.26
N SER A 261 6.03 -18.76 2.46
CA SER A 261 4.60 -18.99 2.66
C SER A 261 4.28 -19.59 4.03
N GLN A 262 5.13 -20.51 4.52
CA GLN A 262 4.99 -21.12 5.85
C GLN A 262 5.25 -20.15 7.01
N ARG A 263 5.99 -19.06 6.75
CA ARG A 263 6.28 -17.98 7.73
C ARG A 263 5.19 -16.92 7.80
N CYS A 264 4.24 -16.90 6.85
CA CYS A 264 3.20 -15.89 6.72
C CYS A 264 1.86 -16.46 7.17
N SER A 265 1.37 -16.06 8.35
CA SER A 265 0.15 -16.63 8.93
C SER A 265 -0.96 -15.61 9.19
N TYR A 266 -0.77 -14.35 8.80
CA TYR A 266 -1.71 -13.29 9.11
C TYR A 266 -2.80 -13.15 8.04
N VAL A 267 -4.04 -13.01 8.51
CA VAL A 267 -5.21 -12.70 7.67
C VAL A 267 -5.93 -11.49 8.28
N PRO A 268 -6.09 -10.37 7.55
CA PRO A 268 -6.80 -9.21 8.05
C PRO A 268 -8.27 -9.54 8.30
N ARG A 269 -8.80 -8.95 9.38
CA ARG A 269 -10.19 -9.12 9.80
C ARG A 269 -10.91 -7.79 9.76
N THR A 270 -12.21 -7.82 9.50
CA THR A 270 -13.07 -6.66 9.69
C THR A 270 -13.10 -6.30 11.17
N MET A 271 -13.02 -5.01 11.46
CA MET A 271 -13.19 -4.47 12.80
C MET A 271 -14.52 -3.73 12.89
N GLU A 272 -15.03 -3.59 14.12
CA GLU A 272 -16.17 -2.70 14.35
C GLU A 272 -15.83 -1.26 13.91
N PRO A 273 -16.82 -0.53 13.36
CA PRO A 273 -16.60 0.85 12.93
C PRO A 273 -16.09 1.70 14.09
N ILE A 274 -14.98 2.39 13.88
CA ILE A 274 -14.39 3.30 14.86
C ILE A 274 -14.87 4.71 14.53
N LEU A 275 -15.72 5.27 15.41
CA LEU A 275 -16.06 6.69 15.35
C LEU A 275 -15.00 7.48 16.11
N PRO A 276 -14.34 8.45 15.46
CA PRO A 276 -13.41 9.33 16.17
C PRO A 276 -14.16 10.10 17.25
N LYS A 277 -13.52 10.30 18.40
CA LYS A 277 -14.08 11.12 19.47
C LYS A 277 -13.94 12.60 19.11
N TYR A 278 -15.04 13.35 19.18
CA TYR A 278 -14.99 14.79 19.05
C TYR A 278 -14.40 15.41 20.32
N VAL A 279 -13.33 16.19 20.16
CA VAL A 279 -12.71 16.91 21.28
C VAL A 279 -13.26 18.33 21.30
N SER A 280 -14.11 18.62 22.31
CA SER A 280 -14.65 19.98 22.51
C SER A 280 -13.57 20.91 23.07
N GLU A 281 -13.42 22.10 22.49
CA GLU A 281 -12.52 23.14 22.98
C GLU A 281 -12.84 23.57 24.41
N ASN A 282 -14.11 23.40 24.86
CA ASN A 282 -14.61 23.78 26.16
C ASN A 282 -14.57 22.64 27.19
N GLY A 283 -14.05 21.48 26.87
CA GLY A 283 -14.01 20.30 27.73
C GLY A 283 -15.38 19.66 28.00
N ASN A 284 -16.43 20.00 27.25
CA ASN A 284 -17.74 19.38 27.37
C ASN A 284 -17.70 17.96 26.74
N ASN A 285 -18.59 17.07 27.19
CA ASN A 285 -18.84 15.84 26.48
C ASN A 285 -19.60 16.13 25.16
N GLU A 286 -19.59 15.17 24.23
CA GLU A 286 -20.18 15.30 22.90
C GLU A 286 -21.67 15.65 22.92
N GLU A 287 -22.45 15.09 23.86
CA GLU A 287 -23.88 15.33 23.99
C GLU A 287 -24.18 16.79 24.36
N ILE A 288 -23.47 17.30 25.38
CA ILE A 288 -23.62 18.68 25.84
C ILE A 288 -23.18 19.67 24.77
N GLU A 289 -22.08 19.37 24.07
CA GLU A 289 -21.60 20.25 23.02
C GLU A 289 -22.57 20.31 21.84
N LEU A 290 -23.05 19.15 21.37
CA LEU A 290 -24.06 19.06 20.32
C LEU A 290 -25.32 19.85 20.68
N GLN A 291 -25.83 19.64 21.88
CA GLN A 291 -27.02 20.36 22.36
C GLN A 291 -26.82 21.87 22.34
N LYS A 292 -25.71 22.37 22.90
CA LYS A 292 -25.38 23.80 22.93
C LYS A 292 -25.26 24.39 21.51
N MET A 293 -24.54 23.71 20.64
CA MET A 293 -24.34 24.16 19.24
C MET A 293 -25.67 24.21 18.49
N ALA A 294 -26.49 23.17 18.60
CA ALA A 294 -27.78 23.08 17.92
C ALA A 294 -28.78 24.13 18.45
N GLU A 295 -28.88 24.33 19.79
CA GLU A 295 -29.72 25.38 20.37
C GLU A 295 -29.30 26.78 19.94
N ASN A 296 -27.99 27.06 19.94
CA ASN A 296 -27.45 28.34 19.48
C ASN A 296 -27.68 28.56 17.98
N GLY A 297 -27.52 27.51 17.19
CA GLY A 297 -27.82 27.53 15.75
C GLY A 297 -29.30 27.83 15.50
N LEU A 298 -30.21 27.16 16.23
CA LEU A 298 -31.65 27.41 16.10
C LEU A 298 -32.03 28.83 16.54
N LYS A 299 -31.51 29.34 17.65
CA LYS A 299 -31.73 30.73 18.13
C LYS A 299 -31.33 31.74 17.02
N ARG A 300 -30.17 31.56 16.42
CA ARG A 300 -29.68 32.43 15.35
C ARG A 300 -30.57 32.36 14.09
N ARG A 301 -31.02 31.18 13.70
CA ARG A 301 -31.90 30.99 12.55
C ARG A 301 -33.28 31.62 12.76
N LEU A 302 -33.86 31.45 13.95
CA LEU A 302 -35.14 32.02 14.33
C LEU A 302 -35.08 33.57 14.37
N ALA A 303 -33.99 34.15 14.88
CA ALA A 303 -33.79 35.60 14.86
C ALA A 303 -33.76 36.17 13.43
N ASN A 304 -33.03 35.51 12.52
CA ASN A 304 -32.97 35.90 11.11
C ASN A 304 -34.32 35.73 10.39
N HIS A 305 -35.07 34.66 10.71
CA HIS A 305 -36.40 34.42 10.14
C HIS A 305 -37.42 35.48 10.59
N GLN A 306 -37.41 35.92 11.87
CA GLN A 306 -38.27 37.00 12.35
C GLN A 306 -37.98 38.33 11.64
N PHE A 307 -36.74 38.59 11.32
CA PHE A 307 -36.34 39.80 10.59
C PHE A 307 -36.83 39.79 9.15
N GLN A 308 -36.89 38.64 8.50
CA GLN A 308 -37.31 38.52 7.09
C GLN A 308 -38.84 38.49 6.89
N PHE A 309 -39.60 37.97 7.83
CA PHE A 309 -41.03 37.67 7.64
C PHE A 309 -42.00 38.39 8.54
N GLY A 310 -41.56 39.31 9.42
CA GLY A 310 -42.40 40.24 10.16
C GLY A 310 -43.57 39.60 10.92
N VAL A 311 -43.37 38.49 11.59
CA VAL A 311 -44.43 37.76 12.30
C VAL A 311 -44.85 38.52 13.55
N GLY A 312 -46.14 38.87 13.67
CA GLY A 312 -46.70 39.52 14.84
C GLY A 312 -46.51 38.72 16.16
N SER A 313 -46.42 39.41 17.28
CA SER A 313 -45.92 38.95 18.56
C SER A 313 -46.53 37.66 19.14
N GLY A 314 -47.74 37.27 18.79
CA GLY A 314 -48.40 36.05 19.32
C GLY A 314 -48.10 34.78 18.56
N GLY A 315 -47.88 34.83 17.26
CA GLY A 315 -47.56 33.64 16.44
C GLY A 315 -46.08 33.28 16.52
N ALA A 316 -45.20 34.23 16.78
CA ALA A 316 -43.76 34.04 16.86
C ALA A 316 -43.34 33.14 18.07
N GLU A 317 -43.99 33.28 19.20
CA GLU A 317 -43.67 32.49 20.39
C GLU A 317 -44.13 31.01 20.26
N GLN A 318 -45.31 30.79 19.72
CA GLN A 318 -45.83 29.46 19.45
C GLN A 318 -44.98 28.72 18.42
N MET A 319 -44.54 29.41 17.37
CA MET A 319 -43.64 28.87 16.36
C MET A 319 -42.26 28.53 16.97
N ARG A 320 -41.70 29.42 17.79
CA ARG A 320 -40.44 29.18 18.49
C ARG A 320 -40.50 27.91 19.36
N ASN A 321 -41.56 27.78 20.17
CA ASN A 321 -41.74 26.61 21.03
C ASN A 321 -41.89 25.31 20.23
N SER A 322 -42.54 25.33 19.10
CA SER A 322 -42.65 24.18 18.21
C SER A 322 -41.27 23.74 17.68
N TYR A 323 -40.41 24.67 17.24
CA TYR A 323 -39.07 24.38 16.76
C TYR A 323 -38.16 23.83 17.87
N PHE A 324 -38.20 24.41 19.07
CA PHE A 324 -37.43 23.90 20.21
C PHE A 324 -37.88 22.51 20.65
N SER A 325 -39.19 22.25 20.64
CA SER A 325 -39.72 20.93 20.97
C SER A 325 -39.27 19.88 19.95
N ARG A 326 -39.25 20.27 18.66
CA ARG A 326 -38.76 19.41 17.59
C ARG A 326 -37.26 19.16 17.73
N LEU A 327 -36.46 20.20 17.95
CA LEU A 327 -35.01 20.06 18.16
C LEU A 327 -34.71 19.13 19.32
N LYS A 328 -35.41 19.28 20.45
CA LYS A 328 -35.21 18.39 21.59
C LYS A 328 -35.46 16.93 21.23
N MET A 329 -36.56 16.66 20.54
CA MET A 329 -36.89 15.30 20.11
C MET A 329 -35.80 14.71 19.20
N GLU A 330 -35.25 15.48 18.26
CA GLU A 330 -34.19 15.03 17.38
C GLU A 330 -32.89 14.79 18.14
N LEU A 331 -32.50 15.67 19.04
CA LEU A 331 -31.31 15.49 19.87
C LEU A 331 -31.44 14.28 20.81
N ASP A 332 -32.62 14.03 21.38
CA ASP A 332 -32.88 12.85 22.19
C ASP A 332 -32.70 11.54 21.38
N VAL A 333 -33.12 11.55 20.12
CA VAL A 333 -32.90 10.39 19.20
C VAL A 333 -31.43 10.18 18.91
N ILE A 334 -30.71 11.25 18.52
CA ILE A 334 -29.28 11.20 18.19
C ILE A 334 -28.46 10.69 19.40
N THR A 335 -28.77 11.19 20.60
CA THR A 335 -28.12 10.79 21.85
C THR A 335 -28.39 9.32 22.19
N LYS A 336 -29.65 8.86 22.06
CA LYS A 336 -30.01 7.46 22.29
C LYS A 336 -29.35 6.49 21.34
N MET A 337 -29.10 6.92 20.09
CA MET A 337 -28.41 6.13 19.08
C MET A 337 -26.87 6.15 19.25
N GLY A 338 -26.32 6.97 20.16
CA GLY A 338 -24.88 7.06 20.39
C GLY A 338 -24.09 7.79 19.31
N PHE A 339 -24.73 8.70 18.54
CA PHE A 339 -24.10 9.43 17.44
C PHE A 339 -23.84 10.95 17.66
N PRO A 340 -23.80 11.49 18.89
CA PRO A 340 -23.52 12.92 19.08
C PRO A 340 -22.19 13.35 18.43
N GLY A 341 -21.13 12.56 18.63
CA GLY A 341 -19.81 12.83 18.03
C GLY A 341 -19.83 12.85 16.52
N TYR A 342 -20.56 11.96 15.86
CA TYR A 342 -20.73 11.95 14.42
C TYR A 342 -21.30 13.27 13.90
N PHE A 343 -22.39 13.76 14.53
CA PHE A 343 -23.03 15.03 14.13
C PHE A 343 -22.16 16.26 14.40
N LEU A 344 -21.24 16.18 15.36
CA LEU A 344 -20.29 17.27 15.63
C LEU A 344 -19.14 17.32 14.62
N ILE A 345 -18.77 16.18 14.04
CA ILE A 345 -17.67 16.07 13.07
C ILE A 345 -18.14 16.45 11.67
N VAL A 346 -19.37 16.08 11.27
CA VAL A 346 -19.96 16.39 9.96
C VAL A 346 -20.52 17.82 9.91
#